data_603a786fb7c13852aa79711cd2fd0cb2
#
_entry.id   603a786fb7c13852aa79711cd2fd0cb2
#
_cell.length_a   1.000
_cell.length_b   1.000
_cell.length_c   1.000
_cell.angle_alpha   90.00
_cell.angle_beta   90.00
_cell.angle_gamma   90.00
#
_symmetry.space_group_name_H-M   'P 1'
#
loop_
_entity.id
_entity.type
_entity.pdbx_description
1 polymer ?
#
loop_
_entity_poly.entity_id
_entity_poly.type
_entity_poly.pdbx_seq_one_letter_code
_entity_poly.pdbx_strand_id
1 'polypeptide(L)'
;YTSAVGQACRDQGLSLLPGVATGSEIMMAQEDGYTELKFFPAMQAGGPPMLKAWGGPFFDVRFCPTGGVTPQNATEFLSLSNVACVGGSWLVPADALAKGDWARIEQLAREACQLKVR
;
A
#
# COMPACT_ATOMS: atom_id res chain seq x y z
N TYR A 1 4.77 -12.02 -1.74
CA TYR A 1 5.62 -12.32 -0.58
C TYR A 1 5.93 -13.79 -0.47
N THR A 2 7.14 -14.13 -0.04
CA THR A 2 7.53 -15.47 0.39
C THR A 2 8.39 -15.37 1.64
N SER A 3 8.37 -16.41 2.50
CA SER A 3 9.19 -16.43 3.72
C SER A 3 10.69 -16.34 3.42
N ALA A 4 11.14 -16.87 2.26
CA ALA A 4 12.53 -16.77 1.83
C ALA A 4 12.95 -15.31 1.57
N VAL A 5 12.07 -14.48 0.95
CA VAL A 5 12.33 -13.05 0.76
C VAL A 5 12.35 -12.33 2.11
N GLY A 6 11.39 -12.63 2.99
CA GLY A 6 11.37 -12.08 4.34
C GLY A 6 12.64 -12.40 5.13
N GLN A 7 13.11 -13.65 5.06
CA GLN A 7 14.34 -14.05 5.73
C GLN A 7 15.57 -13.33 5.15
N ALA A 8 15.67 -13.23 3.83
CA ALA A 8 16.79 -12.51 3.21
C ALA A 8 16.85 -11.03 3.62
N CYS A 9 15.69 -10.37 3.75
CA CYS A 9 15.63 -9.00 4.25
C CYS A 9 16.10 -8.91 5.71
N ARG A 10 15.64 -9.80 6.57
CA ARG A 10 16.08 -9.85 7.98
C ARG A 10 17.58 -10.06 8.10
N ASP A 11 18.14 -10.99 7.33
CA ASP A 11 19.58 -11.29 7.35
C ASP A 11 20.44 -10.09 6.92
N GLN A 12 19.89 -9.21 6.11
CA GLN A 12 20.55 -7.97 5.67
C GLN A 12 20.16 -6.73 6.50
N GLY A 13 19.35 -6.88 7.54
CA GLY A 13 18.86 -5.76 8.35
C GLY A 13 17.96 -4.79 7.58
N LEU A 14 17.28 -5.26 6.52
CA LEU A 14 16.40 -4.43 5.70
C LEU A 14 14.95 -4.53 6.17
N SER A 15 14.29 -3.39 6.24
CA SER A 15 12.84 -3.34 6.43
C SER A 15 12.13 -3.80 5.17
N LEU A 16 11.08 -4.59 5.33
CA LEU A 16 10.24 -5.08 4.25
C LEU A 16 8.78 -4.72 4.51
N LEU A 17 8.07 -4.28 3.47
CA LEU A 17 6.62 -4.17 3.43
C LEU A 17 6.10 -5.27 2.50
N PRO A 18 5.67 -6.44 3.02
CA PRO A 18 5.28 -7.58 2.22
C PRO A 18 4.06 -7.29 1.35
N GLY A 19 4.12 -7.67 0.06
CA GLY A 19 2.99 -7.55 -0.87
C GLY A 19 2.08 -8.76 -0.77
N VAL A 20 0.78 -8.52 -0.62
CA VAL A 20 -0.26 -9.54 -0.50
C VAL A 20 -1.48 -9.16 -1.33
N ALA A 21 -2.22 -10.17 -1.81
CA ALA A 21 -3.48 -9.99 -2.54
C ALA A 21 -4.56 -10.99 -2.09
N THR A 22 -4.24 -11.92 -1.18
CA THR A 22 -5.16 -12.95 -0.68
C THR A 22 -5.04 -13.12 0.83
N GLY A 23 -6.07 -13.66 1.47
CA GLY A 23 -6.04 -13.99 2.89
C GLY A 23 -4.93 -14.99 3.26
N SER A 24 -4.64 -15.97 2.38
CA SER A 24 -3.56 -16.93 2.62
C SER A 24 -2.19 -16.26 2.63
N GLU A 25 -1.96 -15.29 1.76
CA GLU A 25 -0.71 -14.51 1.75
C GLU A 25 -0.59 -13.62 2.99
N ILE A 26 -1.71 -13.07 3.48
CA ILE A 26 -1.74 -12.31 4.74
C ILE A 26 -1.32 -13.22 5.90
N MET A 27 -1.92 -14.42 6.01
CA MET A 27 -1.58 -15.39 7.06
C MET A 27 -0.11 -15.77 7.01
N MET A 28 0.45 -16.04 5.83
CA MET A 28 1.87 -16.34 5.66
C MET A 28 2.76 -15.19 6.14
N ALA A 29 2.40 -13.95 5.81
CA ALA A 29 3.15 -12.78 6.27
C ALA A 29 3.06 -12.62 7.80
N GLN A 30 1.88 -12.88 8.40
CA GLN A 30 1.69 -12.82 9.86
C GLN A 30 2.51 -13.90 10.58
N GLU A 31 2.61 -15.13 10.04
CA GLU A 31 3.46 -16.19 10.59
C GLU A 31 4.93 -15.77 10.67
N ASP A 32 5.39 -14.95 9.72
CA ASP A 32 6.73 -14.37 9.71
C ASP A 32 6.85 -13.05 10.51
N GLY A 33 5.79 -12.64 11.22
CA GLY A 33 5.77 -11.51 12.15
C GLY A 33 5.45 -10.15 11.52
N TYR A 34 4.95 -10.11 10.27
CA TYR A 34 4.58 -8.85 9.61
C TYR A 34 3.11 -8.50 9.88
N THR A 35 2.87 -7.28 10.32
CA THR A 35 1.52 -6.71 10.56
C THR A 35 1.23 -5.49 9.68
N GLU A 36 2.23 -4.92 9.04
CA GLU A 36 2.12 -3.89 8.01
C GLU A 36 2.35 -4.51 6.65
N LEU A 37 1.34 -4.48 5.76
CA LEU A 37 1.37 -5.17 4.49
C LEU A 37 1.00 -4.24 3.33
N LYS A 38 1.60 -4.45 2.17
CA LYS A 38 1.21 -3.81 0.92
C LYS A 38 0.10 -4.65 0.27
N PHE A 39 -1.06 -4.05 0.04
CA PHE A 39 -2.14 -4.66 -0.74
C PHE A 39 -1.97 -4.32 -2.23
N PHE A 40 -1.60 -5.30 -3.05
CA PHE A 40 -1.28 -5.08 -4.46
C PHE A 40 -1.66 -6.31 -5.32
N PRO A 41 -2.22 -6.09 -6.52
CA PRO A 41 -2.70 -4.81 -7.08
C PRO A 41 -4.07 -4.43 -6.51
N ALA A 42 -4.16 -3.33 -5.76
CA ALA A 42 -5.28 -3.05 -4.87
C ALA A 42 -6.65 -3.01 -5.56
N MET A 43 -6.80 -2.24 -6.64
CA MET A 43 -8.09 -2.13 -7.33
C MET A 43 -8.52 -3.45 -7.98
N GLN A 44 -7.59 -4.16 -8.62
CA GLN A 44 -7.86 -5.43 -9.32
C GLN A 44 -8.11 -6.58 -8.34
N ALA A 45 -7.54 -6.52 -7.14
CA ALA A 45 -7.70 -7.54 -6.10
C ALA A 45 -8.94 -7.32 -5.20
N GLY A 46 -9.81 -6.37 -5.54
CA GLY A 46 -11.09 -6.17 -4.87
C GLY A 46 -11.27 -4.80 -4.21
N GLY A 47 -10.25 -3.93 -4.26
CA GLY A 47 -10.35 -2.54 -3.82
C GLY A 47 -10.73 -2.34 -2.35
N PRO A 48 -11.35 -1.17 -2.04
CA PRO A 48 -11.79 -0.87 -0.68
C PRO A 48 -12.75 -1.91 -0.07
N PRO A 49 -13.70 -2.51 -0.82
CA PRO A 49 -14.57 -3.56 -0.27
C PRO A 49 -13.82 -4.77 0.26
N MET A 50 -12.75 -5.21 -0.41
CA MET A 50 -11.92 -6.33 0.05
C MET A 50 -11.21 -5.99 1.37
N LEU A 51 -10.58 -4.82 1.46
CA LEU A 51 -9.93 -4.37 2.69
C LEU A 51 -10.91 -4.23 3.85
N LYS A 52 -12.12 -3.73 3.57
CA LYS A 52 -13.19 -3.65 4.58
C LYS A 52 -13.57 -5.05 5.10
N ALA A 53 -13.70 -6.03 4.20
CA ALA A 53 -14.00 -7.40 4.58
C ALA A 53 -12.89 -8.04 5.43
N TRP A 54 -11.62 -7.73 5.12
CA TRP A 54 -10.47 -8.22 5.90
C TRP A 54 -10.32 -7.58 7.28
N GLY A 55 -10.99 -6.47 7.54
CA GLY A 55 -10.97 -5.82 8.85
C GLY A 55 -11.50 -6.68 10.00
N GLY A 56 -12.32 -7.70 9.71
CA GLY A 56 -12.75 -8.70 10.70
C GLY A 56 -11.68 -9.75 11.01
N PRO A 57 -11.34 -10.62 10.03
CA PRO A 57 -10.41 -11.74 10.27
C PRO A 57 -8.96 -11.29 10.50
N PHE A 58 -8.55 -10.12 10.01
CA PHE A 58 -7.18 -9.59 10.13
C PHE A 58 -7.18 -8.23 10.84
N PHE A 59 -7.79 -8.17 12.01
CA PHE A 59 -8.03 -6.93 12.78
C PHE A 59 -6.73 -6.25 13.25
N ASP A 60 -5.63 -6.97 13.34
CA ASP A 60 -4.30 -6.52 13.76
C ASP A 60 -3.39 -6.14 12.58
N VAL A 61 -3.88 -6.25 11.34
CA VAL A 61 -3.11 -5.92 10.14
C VAL A 61 -3.44 -4.52 9.64
N ARG A 62 -2.41 -3.78 9.25
CA ARG A 62 -2.50 -2.47 8.59
C ARG A 62 -2.03 -2.58 7.14
N PHE A 63 -2.76 -1.95 6.23
CA PHE A 63 -2.50 -2.05 4.80
C PHE A 63 -2.03 -0.73 4.18
N CYS A 64 -1.15 -0.86 3.18
CA CYS A 64 -0.81 0.15 2.21
C CYS A 64 -1.31 -0.29 0.83
N PRO A 65 -2.58 0.00 0.45
CA PRO A 65 -3.07 -0.31 -0.88
C PRO A 65 -2.29 0.45 -1.95
N THR A 66 -1.90 -0.27 -2.99
CA THR A 66 -1.13 0.21 -4.13
C THR A 66 -1.60 -0.50 -5.39
N GLY A 67 -1.61 0.17 -6.52
CA GLY A 67 -2.10 -0.37 -7.80
C GLY A 67 -3.53 0.07 -8.09
N GLY A 68 -3.67 0.96 -9.09
CA GLY A 68 -4.93 1.58 -9.48
C GLY A 68 -5.45 2.63 -8.49
N VAL A 69 -4.66 3.01 -7.50
CA VAL A 69 -4.98 4.13 -6.59
C VAL A 69 -4.70 5.45 -7.31
N THR A 70 -5.66 6.38 -7.22
CA THR A 70 -5.63 7.72 -7.83
C THR A 70 -6.06 8.76 -6.80
N PRO A 71 -5.85 10.06 -7.03
CA PRO A 71 -6.37 11.11 -6.16
C PRO A 71 -7.89 11.03 -5.92
N GLN A 72 -8.65 10.52 -6.91
CA GLN A 72 -10.11 10.45 -6.86
C GLN A 72 -10.61 9.32 -5.94
N ASN A 73 -9.89 8.20 -5.86
CA ASN A 73 -10.29 7.05 -5.04
C ASN A 73 -9.45 6.87 -3.76
N ALA A 74 -8.36 7.60 -3.60
CA ALA A 74 -7.46 7.46 -2.45
C ALA A 74 -8.17 7.70 -1.11
N THR A 75 -9.11 8.65 -1.06
CA THR A 75 -9.87 8.96 0.15
C THR A 75 -10.79 7.83 0.60
N GLU A 76 -11.32 7.03 -0.35
CA GLU A 76 -12.11 5.85 -0.03
C GLU A 76 -11.26 4.79 0.70
N PHE A 77 -10.05 4.53 0.21
CA PHE A 77 -9.09 3.67 0.90
C PHE A 77 -8.71 4.22 2.27
N LEU A 78 -8.32 5.49 2.35
CA LEU A 78 -7.87 6.14 3.58
C LEU A 78 -8.97 6.25 4.65
N SER A 79 -10.24 6.13 4.29
CA SER A 79 -11.36 6.10 5.25
C SER A 79 -11.48 4.79 6.03
N LEU A 80 -10.80 3.74 5.59
CA LEU A 80 -10.83 2.43 6.24
C LEU A 80 -9.87 2.39 7.44
N SER A 81 -10.33 1.88 8.57
CA SER A 81 -9.55 1.84 9.82
C SER A 81 -8.28 0.99 9.75
N ASN A 82 -8.27 0.00 8.86
CA ASN A 82 -7.12 -0.88 8.62
C ASN A 82 -6.19 -0.41 7.50
N VAL A 83 -6.38 0.82 6.98
CA VAL A 83 -5.48 1.43 5.99
C VAL A 83 -4.62 2.49 6.67
N ALA A 84 -3.30 2.34 6.57
CA ALA A 84 -2.33 3.26 7.16
C ALA A 84 -1.95 4.40 6.20
N CYS A 85 -1.81 4.08 4.92
CA CYS A 85 -1.42 5.00 3.86
C CYS A 85 -1.79 4.39 2.51
N VAL A 86 -1.59 5.12 1.42
CA VAL A 86 -1.77 4.64 0.05
C VAL A 86 -0.54 4.91 -0.79
N GLY A 87 -0.29 4.04 -1.77
CA GLY A 87 0.75 4.23 -2.77
C GLY A 87 0.16 4.40 -4.16
N GLY A 88 0.72 5.31 -4.96
CA GLY A 88 0.23 5.52 -6.31
C GLY A 88 1.25 6.13 -7.25
N SER A 89 1.21 5.70 -8.50
CA SER A 89 2.13 6.15 -9.55
C SER A 89 1.88 7.59 -10.02
N TRP A 90 0.70 8.18 -9.72
CA TRP A 90 0.41 9.56 -10.09
C TRP A 90 1.36 10.58 -9.47
N LEU A 91 2.01 10.22 -8.35
CA LEU A 91 2.98 11.08 -7.64
C LEU A 91 4.26 11.33 -8.44
N VAL A 92 4.61 10.40 -9.32
CA VAL A 92 5.82 10.45 -10.13
C VAL A 92 5.48 10.16 -11.59
N PRO A 93 4.84 11.12 -12.30
CA PRO A 93 4.50 10.95 -13.71
C PRO A 93 5.74 10.72 -14.56
N ALA A 94 5.68 9.78 -15.51
CA ALA A 94 6.81 9.39 -16.32
C ALA A 94 7.41 10.57 -17.13
N ASP A 95 6.55 11.48 -17.60
CA ASP A 95 6.97 12.68 -18.34
C ASP A 95 7.70 13.70 -17.45
N ALA A 96 7.28 13.85 -16.18
CA ALA A 96 7.96 14.69 -15.22
C ALA A 96 9.34 14.11 -14.85
N LEU A 97 9.41 12.80 -14.65
CA LEU A 97 10.66 12.10 -14.36
C LEU A 97 11.66 12.23 -15.52
N ALA A 98 11.19 12.00 -16.75
CA ALA A 98 12.02 12.08 -17.95
C ALA A 98 12.60 13.50 -18.20
N LYS A 99 11.88 14.54 -17.76
CA LYS A 99 12.31 15.94 -17.89
C LYS A 99 13.07 16.48 -16.68
N GLY A 100 13.17 15.69 -15.59
CA GLY A 100 13.74 16.16 -14.33
C GLY A 100 12.88 17.25 -13.66
N ASP A 101 11.56 17.24 -13.88
CA ASP A 101 10.61 18.20 -13.30
C ASP A 101 10.29 17.83 -11.84
N TRP A 102 11.28 18.02 -10.99
CA TRP A 102 11.20 17.72 -9.57
C TRP A 102 10.20 18.61 -8.84
N ALA A 103 10.03 19.85 -9.30
CA ALA A 103 9.06 20.78 -8.72
C ALA A 103 7.62 20.27 -8.87
N ARG A 104 7.28 19.70 -10.01
CA ARG A 104 5.97 19.07 -10.25
C ARG A 104 5.78 17.84 -9.36
N ILE A 105 6.80 17.00 -9.22
CA ILE A 105 6.74 15.81 -8.34
C ILE A 105 6.54 16.24 -6.88
N GLU A 106 7.28 17.25 -6.42
CA GLU A 106 7.10 17.80 -5.07
C GLU A 106 5.69 18.34 -4.87
N GLN A 107 5.15 19.07 -5.85
CA GLN A 107 3.79 19.59 -5.77
C GLN A 107 2.76 18.47 -5.66
N LEU A 108 2.85 17.43 -6.50
CA LEU A 108 1.94 16.27 -6.44
C LEU A 108 2.00 15.56 -5.08
N ALA A 109 3.20 15.44 -4.50
CA ALA A 109 3.36 14.87 -3.17
C ALA A 109 2.71 15.75 -2.09
N ARG A 110 2.86 17.08 -2.17
CA ARG A 110 2.19 18.02 -1.25
C ARG A 110 0.67 17.95 -1.36
N GLU A 111 0.13 17.88 -2.57
CA GLU A 111 -1.31 17.72 -2.81
C GLU A 111 -1.82 16.40 -2.25
N ALA A 112 -1.07 15.31 -2.43
CA ALA A 112 -1.43 14.00 -1.88
C ALA A 112 -1.49 14.02 -0.34
N CYS A 113 -0.60 14.74 0.34
CA CYS A 113 -0.63 14.91 1.79
C CYS A 113 -1.85 15.69 2.30
N GLN A 114 -2.55 16.40 1.40
CA GLN A 114 -3.77 17.15 1.73
C GLN A 114 -5.06 16.33 1.50
N LEU A 115 -4.94 15.12 0.97
CA LEU A 115 -6.10 14.23 0.80
C LEU A 115 -6.67 13.92 2.19
N LYS A 116 -7.83 14.52 2.48
CA LYS A 116 -8.49 14.36 3.78
C LYS A 116 -9.18 13.01 3.85
N VAL A 117 -8.95 12.30 4.92
CA VAL A 117 -9.84 11.22 5.36
C VAL A 117 -11.15 11.87 5.80
N ARG A 118 -12.23 11.51 5.15
CA ARG A 118 -13.58 11.95 5.54
C ARG A 118 -14.14 11.05 6.62
#